data_b4a97fe3bc9c045af94c1b0f6a60e4e7
#
_entry.id   b4a97fe3bc9c045af94c1b0f6a60e4e7
#
_cell.length_a   1.000
_cell.length_b   1.000
_cell.length_c   1.000
_cell.angle_alpha   90.00
_cell.angle_beta   90.00
_cell.angle_gamma   90.00
#
_symmetry.space_group_name_H-M   'P 1'
#
loop_
_entity.id
_entity.type
_entity.pdbx_description
1 polymer ?
#
loop_
_entity_poly.entity_id
_entity_poly.type
_entity_poly.pdbx_seq_one_letter_code
_entity_poly.pdbx_strand_id
1 'polypeptide(L)'
;MIRNNVPHIFFLTFLFLILNISSTLADWQPAKEGNKIILIRHSIAPGSGDPSGFQIKDCKTQRNLSKEGIDQSKKIGKLFKINQIKIDQVLSSQWCRCKDTAKYAFKNYKEFPALNSTFQPPHDKNAKKQIKVLRDYIQKWNGSGGNLVLVTHYVIITAITDVVPR
;
A
#
# COMPACT_ATOMS: atom_id res chain seq x y z
N MET A 1 -9.47 82.94 -2.84
CA MET A 1 -9.81 81.67 -3.47
C MET A 1 -8.70 80.64 -3.15
N ILE A 2 -8.88 79.83 -2.12
CA ILE A 2 -7.83 78.88 -1.64
C ILE A 2 -8.36 77.45 -2.09
N ARG A 3 -7.62 76.84 -3.00
CA ARG A 3 -7.91 75.48 -3.48
C ARG A 3 -7.18 74.48 -2.54
N ASN A 4 -7.97 73.77 -1.75
CA ASN A 4 -7.48 72.63 -0.97
C ASN A 4 -7.26 71.43 -1.84
N ASN A 5 -6.00 71.03 -2.05
CA ASN A 5 -5.65 69.73 -2.63
C ASN A 5 -5.61 68.69 -1.51
N VAL A 6 -6.54 67.76 -1.52
CA VAL A 6 -6.53 66.58 -0.68
C VAL A 6 -5.78 65.48 -1.43
N PRO A 7 -4.71 64.88 -0.87
CA PRO A 7 -4.04 63.76 -1.49
C PRO A 7 -4.84 62.48 -1.27
N HIS A 8 -5.23 61.82 -2.36
CA HIS A 8 -5.82 60.47 -2.32
C HIS A 8 -4.72 59.48 -1.94
N ILE A 9 -4.75 59.03 -0.69
CA ILE A 9 -3.94 57.91 -0.23
C ILE A 9 -4.62 56.62 -0.75
N PHE A 10 -3.98 56.00 -1.74
CA PHE A 10 -4.37 54.66 -2.21
C PHE A 10 -3.86 53.64 -1.18
N PHE A 11 -4.76 53.08 -0.37
CA PHE A 11 -4.50 51.94 0.46
C PHE A 11 -4.46 50.69 -0.44
N LEU A 12 -3.23 50.26 -0.77
CA LEU A 12 -3.00 48.97 -1.43
C LEU A 12 -3.13 47.88 -0.36
N THR A 13 -4.33 47.31 -0.24
CA THR A 13 -4.55 46.09 0.57
C THR A 13 -3.95 44.89 -0.18
N PHE A 14 -2.74 44.50 0.22
CA PHE A 14 -2.08 43.31 -0.23
C PHE A 14 -2.76 42.11 0.44
N LEU A 15 -3.73 41.51 -0.26
CA LEU A 15 -4.40 40.27 0.18
C LEU A 15 -3.41 39.14 0.09
N PHE A 16 -2.77 38.78 1.20
CA PHE A 16 -1.94 37.58 1.32
C PHE A 16 -2.86 36.33 1.22
N LEU A 17 -2.99 35.76 0.02
CA LEU A 17 -3.59 34.46 -0.18
C LEU A 17 -2.63 33.40 0.39
N ILE A 18 -2.82 33.03 1.64
CA ILE A 18 -2.10 31.90 2.26
C ILE A 18 -2.66 30.64 1.60
N LEU A 19 -1.99 30.18 0.55
CA LEU A 19 -2.18 28.84 0.02
C LEU A 19 -1.77 27.83 1.11
N ASN A 20 -2.75 27.33 1.86
CA ASN A 20 -2.57 26.18 2.72
C ASN A 20 -2.25 24.97 1.83
N ILE A 21 -0.98 24.76 1.51
CA ILE A 21 -0.47 23.54 0.94
C ILE A 21 -0.56 22.49 2.06
N SER A 22 -1.72 21.88 2.23
CA SER A 22 -1.85 20.70 3.05
C SER A 22 -1.04 19.60 2.36
N SER A 23 0.22 19.44 2.76
CA SER A 23 0.94 18.21 2.45
C SER A 23 0.14 17.06 3.08
N THR A 24 -0.49 16.24 2.25
CA THR A 24 -1.14 15.01 2.71
C THR A 24 -0.05 14.05 3.16
N LEU A 25 0.45 14.27 4.36
CA LEU A 25 1.26 13.28 5.06
C LEU A 25 0.35 12.06 5.27
N ALA A 26 0.90 10.86 5.02
CA ALA A 26 0.17 9.64 5.30
C ALA A 26 -0.30 9.66 6.76
N ASP A 27 -1.62 9.54 6.96
CA ASP A 27 -2.19 9.45 8.29
C ASP A 27 -1.96 8.04 8.84
N TRP A 28 -1.09 7.93 9.83
CA TRP A 28 -0.78 6.69 10.53
C TRP A 28 -1.70 6.43 11.74
N GLN A 29 -2.54 7.40 12.10
CA GLN A 29 -3.37 7.31 13.29
C GLN A 29 -4.30 6.08 13.29
N PRO A 30 -5.03 5.77 12.20
CA PRO A 30 -5.86 4.56 12.18
C PRO A 30 -5.06 3.27 12.40
N ALA A 31 -3.83 3.18 11.83
CA ALA A 31 -2.98 2.01 12.01
C ALA A 31 -2.40 1.92 13.43
N LYS A 32 -2.16 3.05 14.12
CA LYS A 32 -1.73 3.07 15.53
C LYS A 32 -2.80 2.56 16.49
N GLU A 33 -4.06 2.83 16.19
CA GLU A 33 -5.20 2.32 16.96
C GLU A 33 -5.30 0.79 16.93
N GLY A 34 -4.72 0.15 15.91
CA GLY A 34 -4.77 -1.29 15.72
C GLY A 34 -6.11 -1.78 15.17
N ASN A 35 -6.28 -3.11 15.13
CA ASN A 35 -7.47 -3.79 14.61
C ASN A 35 -7.86 -3.33 13.19
N LYS A 36 -6.90 -2.93 12.38
CA LYS A 36 -7.08 -2.59 10.97
C LYS A 36 -6.53 -3.68 10.06
N ILE A 37 -7.03 -3.72 8.85
CA ILE A 37 -6.50 -4.55 7.78
C ILE A 37 -5.73 -3.63 6.82
N ILE A 38 -4.44 -3.89 6.68
CA ILE A 38 -3.52 -3.08 5.88
C ILE A 38 -3.12 -3.90 4.65
N LEU A 39 -3.60 -3.49 3.48
CA LEU A 39 -3.21 -4.10 2.21
C LEU A 39 -1.99 -3.39 1.64
N ILE A 40 -0.96 -4.16 1.31
CA ILE A 40 0.28 -3.66 0.73
C ILE A 40 0.50 -4.34 -0.61
N ARG A 41 0.64 -3.55 -1.68
CA ARG A 41 1.16 -4.06 -2.94
C ARG A 41 2.62 -4.44 -2.76
N HIS A 42 3.06 -5.55 -3.39
CA HIS A 42 4.48 -5.88 -3.42
C HIS A 42 5.32 -4.68 -3.89
N SER A 43 6.52 -4.56 -3.37
CA SER A 43 7.46 -3.49 -3.72
C SER A 43 7.89 -3.54 -5.19
N ILE A 44 8.68 -2.59 -5.62
CA ILE A 44 9.07 -2.38 -7.02
C ILE A 44 9.67 -3.67 -7.62
N ALA A 45 8.96 -4.19 -8.63
CA ALA A 45 9.38 -5.30 -9.46
C ALA A 45 9.19 -4.86 -10.91
N PRO A 46 10.25 -4.52 -11.66
CA PRO A 46 10.17 -3.96 -13.00
C PRO A 46 9.46 -4.89 -13.99
N GLY A 47 8.76 -4.30 -14.95
CA GLY A 47 8.00 -5.02 -15.96
C GLY A 47 6.55 -5.30 -15.58
N SER A 48 5.86 -6.09 -16.40
CA SER A 48 4.45 -6.46 -16.22
C SER A 48 4.27 -7.97 -16.37
N GLY A 49 3.36 -8.54 -15.56
CA GLY A 49 3.14 -9.99 -15.57
C GLY A 49 4.33 -10.80 -15.05
N ASP A 50 4.30 -12.08 -15.28
CA ASP A 50 5.41 -13.02 -15.07
C ASP A 50 5.78 -13.67 -16.43
N PRO A 51 7.01 -14.18 -16.61
CA PRO A 51 7.41 -14.88 -17.84
C PRO A 51 6.46 -16.05 -18.13
N SER A 52 6.32 -16.41 -19.41
CA SER A 52 5.57 -17.59 -19.79
C SER A 52 6.16 -18.84 -19.14
N GLY A 53 5.28 -19.69 -18.59
CA GLY A 53 5.70 -20.93 -17.94
C GLY A 53 6.31 -20.74 -16.54
N PHE A 54 6.21 -19.58 -15.93
CA PHE A 54 6.69 -19.37 -14.57
C PHE A 54 6.04 -20.36 -13.57
N GLN A 55 6.79 -20.68 -12.52
CA GLN A 55 6.38 -21.57 -11.47
C GLN A 55 6.35 -20.85 -10.12
N ILE A 56 5.24 -20.95 -9.38
CA ILE A 56 5.08 -20.28 -8.06
C ILE A 56 6.15 -20.70 -7.07
N LYS A 57 6.61 -21.95 -7.14
CA LYS A 57 7.62 -22.50 -6.21
C LYS A 57 9.06 -22.17 -6.62
N ASP A 58 9.29 -21.67 -7.82
CA ASP A 58 10.62 -21.33 -8.33
C ASP A 58 10.74 -19.84 -8.64
N CYS A 59 11.40 -19.12 -7.72
CA CYS A 59 11.59 -17.67 -7.85
C CYS A 59 12.43 -17.29 -9.08
N LYS A 60 13.28 -18.19 -9.62
CA LYS A 60 14.10 -17.90 -10.79
C LYS A 60 13.27 -17.74 -12.06
N THR A 61 12.06 -18.29 -12.06
CA THR A 61 11.13 -18.23 -13.20
C THR A 61 10.17 -17.05 -13.11
N GLN A 62 10.20 -16.28 -12.03
CA GLN A 62 9.25 -15.21 -11.75
C GLN A 62 9.88 -13.83 -11.99
N ARG A 63 9.02 -12.84 -12.17
CA ARG A 63 9.37 -11.45 -12.05
C ARG A 63 9.54 -11.07 -10.57
N ASN A 64 10.76 -10.71 -10.19
CA ASN A 64 11.14 -10.47 -8.80
C ASN A 64 11.37 -8.99 -8.50
N LEU A 65 11.60 -8.66 -7.22
CA LEU A 65 11.94 -7.31 -6.80
C LEU A 65 13.28 -6.87 -7.42
N SER A 66 13.35 -5.59 -7.78
CA SER A 66 14.64 -4.93 -8.05
C SER A 66 15.35 -4.61 -6.72
N LYS A 67 16.59 -4.10 -6.83
CA LYS A 67 17.31 -3.58 -5.66
C LYS A 67 16.52 -2.46 -4.98
N GLU A 68 15.96 -1.54 -5.75
CA GLU A 68 15.10 -0.45 -5.26
C GLU A 68 13.84 -0.99 -4.58
N GLY A 69 13.27 -2.10 -5.09
CA GLY A 69 12.13 -2.76 -4.46
C GLY A 69 12.49 -3.39 -3.11
N ILE A 70 13.67 -3.96 -2.99
CA ILE A 70 14.19 -4.45 -1.71
C ILE A 70 14.35 -3.30 -0.71
N ASP A 71 14.94 -2.19 -1.13
CA ASP A 71 15.15 -1.03 -0.28
C ASP A 71 13.81 -0.35 0.09
N GLN A 72 12.85 -0.31 -0.84
CA GLN A 72 11.47 0.12 -0.55
C GLN A 72 10.82 -0.77 0.52
N SER A 73 10.98 -2.08 0.43
CA SER A 73 10.44 -3.03 1.44
C SER A 73 11.02 -2.77 2.82
N LYS A 74 12.34 -2.57 2.93
CA LYS A 74 13.01 -2.21 4.19
C LYS A 74 12.48 -0.87 4.73
N LYS A 75 12.27 0.13 3.86
CA LYS A 75 11.72 1.43 4.23
C LYS A 75 10.30 1.29 4.78
N ILE A 76 9.45 0.46 4.17
CA ILE A 76 8.10 0.16 4.68
C ILE A 76 8.19 -0.36 6.12
N GLY A 77 9.01 -1.37 6.38
CA GLY A 77 9.19 -1.91 7.73
C GLY A 77 9.72 -0.89 8.74
N LYS A 78 10.66 -0.02 8.31
CA LYS A 78 11.16 1.09 9.14
C LYS A 78 10.02 2.07 9.49
N LEU A 79 9.15 2.42 8.54
CA LEU A 79 8.02 3.31 8.78
C LEU A 79 7.02 2.72 9.77
N PHE A 80 6.69 1.43 9.67
CA PHE A 80 5.84 0.74 10.65
C PHE A 80 6.45 0.81 12.05
N LYS A 81 7.76 0.55 12.18
CA LYS A 81 8.47 0.60 13.46
C LYS A 81 8.51 2.02 14.05
N ILE A 82 8.86 3.04 13.26
CA ILE A 82 8.95 4.44 13.72
C ILE A 82 7.57 4.93 14.20
N ASN A 83 6.51 4.55 13.48
CA ASN A 83 5.14 4.92 13.84
C ASN A 83 4.52 4.00 14.91
N GLN A 84 5.29 3.05 15.46
CA GLN A 84 4.84 2.13 16.52
C GLN A 84 3.59 1.33 16.15
N ILE A 85 3.48 0.94 14.86
CA ILE A 85 2.33 0.17 14.37
C ILE A 85 2.43 -1.26 14.88
N LYS A 86 1.48 -1.67 15.72
CA LYS A 86 1.36 -3.05 16.20
C LYS A 86 0.84 -3.95 15.08
N ILE A 87 1.45 -5.13 14.92
CA ILE A 87 1.08 -6.12 13.92
C ILE A 87 0.81 -7.45 14.63
N ASP A 88 -0.39 -8.00 14.46
CA ASP A 88 -0.75 -9.32 14.95
C ASP A 88 -0.32 -10.41 13.97
N GLN A 89 -0.49 -10.14 12.68
CA GLN A 89 -0.21 -11.12 11.64
C GLN A 89 0.21 -10.46 10.33
N VAL A 90 1.15 -11.08 9.63
CA VAL A 90 1.49 -10.76 8.24
C VAL A 90 1.19 -11.97 7.36
N LEU A 91 0.34 -11.77 6.37
CA LEU A 91 0.07 -12.75 5.34
C LEU A 91 0.60 -12.28 3.99
N SER A 92 1.13 -13.18 3.19
CA SER A 92 1.69 -12.87 1.88
C SER A 92 1.14 -13.78 0.80
N SER A 93 0.96 -13.23 -0.38
CA SER A 93 0.86 -14.02 -1.61
C SER A 93 2.08 -14.95 -1.74
N GLN A 94 1.89 -16.08 -2.41
CA GLN A 94 2.94 -17.06 -2.68
C GLN A 94 3.96 -16.61 -3.74
N TRP A 95 3.70 -15.52 -4.45
CA TRP A 95 4.67 -14.94 -5.40
C TRP A 95 5.90 -14.42 -4.69
N CYS A 96 7.08 -14.71 -5.25
CA CYS A 96 8.35 -14.39 -4.62
C CYS A 96 8.50 -12.88 -4.33
N ARG A 97 8.07 -11.99 -5.23
CA ARG A 97 8.07 -10.54 -4.97
C ARG A 97 7.22 -10.12 -3.77
N CYS A 98 6.12 -10.83 -3.47
CA CYS A 98 5.30 -10.56 -2.28
C CYS A 98 5.98 -11.12 -1.02
N LYS A 99 6.50 -12.35 -1.10
CA LYS A 99 7.25 -12.98 0.00
C LYS A 99 8.47 -12.17 0.38
N ASP A 100 9.21 -11.70 -0.60
CA ASP A 100 10.39 -10.84 -0.37
C ASP A 100 9.99 -9.49 0.23
N THR A 101 8.91 -8.87 -0.26
CA THR A 101 8.38 -7.64 0.35
C THR A 101 8.05 -7.87 1.82
N ALA A 102 7.30 -8.93 2.14
CA ALA A 102 6.94 -9.28 3.51
C ALA A 102 8.16 -9.60 4.38
N LYS A 103 9.12 -10.37 3.85
CA LYS A 103 10.36 -10.73 4.53
C LYS A 103 11.21 -9.51 4.87
N TYR A 104 11.46 -8.62 3.91
CA TYR A 104 12.30 -7.44 4.13
C TYR A 104 11.63 -6.37 4.99
N ALA A 105 10.29 -6.25 4.93
CA ALA A 105 9.56 -5.29 5.74
C ALA A 105 9.30 -5.79 7.17
N PHE A 106 8.87 -7.04 7.33
CA PHE A 106 8.30 -7.54 8.58
C PHE A 106 9.03 -8.75 9.17
N LYS A 107 10.00 -9.35 8.46
CA LYS A 107 10.75 -10.56 8.80
C LYS A 107 9.90 -11.84 8.76
N ASN A 108 8.85 -11.91 9.58
CA ASN A 108 7.98 -13.08 9.70
C ASN A 108 6.67 -12.87 8.94
N TYR A 109 6.27 -13.87 8.19
CA TYR A 109 4.98 -13.89 7.48
C TYR A 109 4.52 -15.35 7.28
N LYS A 110 3.23 -15.51 6.93
CA LYS A 110 2.67 -16.79 6.48
C LYS A 110 2.16 -16.63 5.05
N GLU A 111 2.33 -17.66 4.24
CA GLU A 111 1.75 -17.69 2.89
C GLU A 111 0.23 -17.87 2.97
N PHE A 112 -0.49 -17.11 2.14
CA PHE A 112 -1.94 -17.23 2.01
C PHE A 112 -2.36 -17.18 0.54
N PRO A 113 -2.74 -18.32 -0.07
CA PRO A 113 -3.04 -18.38 -1.50
C PRO A 113 -4.14 -17.43 -1.98
N ALA A 114 -5.08 -17.05 -1.10
CA ALA A 114 -6.10 -16.07 -1.45
C ALA A 114 -5.55 -14.67 -1.79
N LEU A 115 -4.27 -14.39 -1.50
CA LEU A 115 -3.55 -13.18 -1.88
C LEU A 115 -2.81 -13.28 -3.22
N ASN A 116 -2.85 -14.43 -3.88
CA ASN A 116 -2.15 -14.68 -5.14
C ASN A 116 -2.69 -13.80 -6.26
N SER A 117 -1.82 -13.46 -7.24
CA SER A 117 -2.21 -12.67 -8.39
C SER A 117 -3.22 -13.42 -9.27
N THR A 118 -4.26 -12.71 -9.68
CA THR A 118 -5.22 -13.16 -10.69
C THR A 118 -5.06 -12.38 -12.01
N PHE A 119 -3.89 -11.81 -12.23
CA PHE A 119 -3.63 -10.92 -13.37
C PHE A 119 -3.56 -11.65 -14.72
N GLN A 120 -3.03 -12.87 -14.73
CA GLN A 120 -2.78 -13.61 -15.97
C GLN A 120 -3.15 -15.09 -15.86
N PRO A 121 -3.44 -15.77 -17.00
CA PRO A 121 -3.67 -17.21 -17.01
C PRO A 121 -2.51 -18.01 -16.41
N PRO A 122 -2.78 -19.16 -15.81
CA PRO A 122 -4.11 -19.76 -15.56
C PRO A 122 -4.79 -19.24 -14.28
N HIS A 123 -4.18 -18.27 -13.56
CA HIS A 123 -4.60 -17.84 -12.23
C HIS A 123 -5.86 -16.95 -12.25
N ASP A 124 -6.16 -16.30 -13.37
CA ASP A 124 -7.36 -15.48 -13.60
C ASP A 124 -8.66 -16.28 -13.49
N LYS A 125 -8.66 -17.55 -13.89
CA LYS A 125 -9.83 -18.42 -13.87
C LYS A 125 -10.44 -18.61 -12.48
N ASN A 126 -9.63 -18.50 -11.44
CA ASN A 126 -10.05 -18.69 -10.05
C ASN A 126 -10.38 -17.38 -9.32
N ALA A 127 -10.34 -16.23 -9.99
CA ALA A 127 -10.43 -14.90 -9.37
C ALA A 127 -11.65 -14.77 -8.44
N LYS A 128 -12.86 -15.09 -8.92
CA LYS A 128 -14.10 -14.98 -8.11
C LYS A 128 -14.05 -15.81 -6.83
N LYS A 129 -13.63 -17.07 -6.91
CA LYS A 129 -13.53 -17.98 -5.77
C LYS A 129 -12.46 -17.47 -4.78
N GLN A 130 -11.32 -17.05 -5.29
CA GLN A 130 -10.20 -16.56 -4.51
C GLN A 130 -10.57 -15.28 -3.75
N ILE A 131 -11.21 -14.31 -4.41
CA ILE A 131 -11.65 -13.05 -3.79
C ILE A 131 -12.72 -13.34 -2.71
N LYS A 132 -13.64 -14.29 -2.95
CA LYS A 132 -14.60 -14.69 -1.92
C LYS A 132 -13.88 -15.23 -0.68
N VAL A 133 -12.93 -16.14 -0.84
CA VAL A 133 -12.15 -16.69 0.30
C VAL A 133 -11.43 -15.58 1.06
N LEU A 134 -10.84 -14.60 0.36
CA LEU A 134 -10.16 -13.47 0.98
C LEU A 134 -11.15 -12.57 1.74
N ARG A 135 -12.32 -12.26 1.17
CA ARG A 135 -13.37 -11.48 1.84
C ARG A 135 -13.88 -12.17 3.10
N ASP A 136 -14.17 -13.47 3.01
CA ASP A 136 -14.62 -14.28 4.16
C ASP A 136 -13.57 -14.30 5.29
N TYR A 137 -12.27 -14.35 4.92
CA TYR A 137 -11.17 -14.28 5.90
C TYR A 137 -11.10 -12.91 6.57
N ILE A 138 -11.17 -11.84 5.79
CA ILE A 138 -11.16 -10.45 6.28
C ILE A 138 -12.32 -10.19 7.23
N GLN A 139 -13.53 -10.64 6.89
CA GLN A 139 -14.73 -10.44 7.71
C GLN A 139 -14.67 -11.19 9.05
N LYS A 140 -14.00 -12.35 9.09
CA LYS A 140 -13.87 -13.17 10.29
C LYS A 140 -12.67 -12.79 11.15
N TRP A 141 -11.78 -11.95 10.63
CA TRP A 141 -10.61 -11.56 11.39
C TRP A 141 -10.99 -10.64 12.57
N ASN A 142 -10.59 -11.03 13.77
CA ASN A 142 -10.87 -10.34 15.02
C ASN A 142 -9.59 -10.09 15.82
N GLY A 143 -8.63 -9.41 15.26
CA GLY A 143 -7.31 -9.19 15.85
C GLY A 143 -7.25 -9.00 17.37
N SER A 144 -6.07 -9.10 17.92
CA SER A 144 -5.81 -8.98 19.37
C SER A 144 -5.24 -7.60 19.75
N GLY A 145 -5.63 -6.57 19.00
CA GLY A 145 -5.25 -5.17 19.23
C GLY A 145 -4.13 -4.67 18.30
N GLY A 146 -3.51 -5.55 17.50
CA GLY A 146 -2.62 -5.17 16.40
C GLY A 146 -3.36 -5.15 15.06
N ASN A 147 -2.61 -5.06 13.98
CA ASN A 147 -3.14 -5.00 12.62
C ASN A 147 -2.87 -6.32 11.86
N LEU A 148 -3.75 -6.64 10.91
CA LEU A 148 -3.50 -7.64 9.89
C LEU A 148 -2.87 -6.99 8.68
N VAL A 149 -1.65 -7.42 8.32
CA VAL A 149 -0.97 -6.94 7.11
C VAL A 149 -1.08 -8.00 6.02
N LEU A 150 -1.56 -7.59 4.84
CA LEU A 150 -1.76 -8.44 3.67
C LEU A 150 -0.87 -7.95 2.52
N VAL A 151 0.21 -8.68 2.22
CA VAL A 151 1.13 -8.35 1.12
C VAL A 151 0.69 -9.09 -0.14
N THR A 152 0.27 -8.33 -1.16
CA THR A 152 -0.40 -8.88 -2.33
C THR A 152 -0.11 -8.07 -3.61
N HIS A 153 -0.98 -8.15 -4.60
CA HIS A 153 -0.89 -7.55 -5.93
C HIS A 153 -1.95 -6.46 -6.11
N TYR A 154 -1.70 -5.51 -7.03
CA TYR A 154 -2.65 -4.42 -7.28
C TYR A 154 -4.05 -4.95 -7.64
N VAL A 155 -4.16 -6.01 -8.46
CA VAL A 155 -5.44 -6.60 -8.87
C VAL A 155 -6.28 -7.11 -7.69
N ILE A 156 -5.63 -7.62 -6.66
CA ILE A 156 -6.29 -8.09 -5.45
C ILE A 156 -6.73 -6.92 -4.57
N ILE A 157 -5.87 -5.92 -4.41
CA ILE A 157 -6.22 -4.70 -3.66
C ILE A 157 -7.42 -4.04 -4.32
N THR A 158 -7.38 -3.82 -5.64
CA THR A 158 -8.51 -3.23 -6.38
C THR A 158 -9.78 -4.05 -6.22
N ALA A 159 -9.71 -5.39 -6.31
CA ALA A 159 -10.90 -6.25 -6.17
C ALA A 159 -11.51 -6.24 -4.75
N ILE A 160 -10.75 -5.85 -3.72
CA ILE A 160 -11.22 -5.79 -2.33
C ILE A 160 -11.70 -4.39 -1.95
N THR A 161 -11.05 -3.33 -2.47
CA THR A 161 -11.21 -1.95 -1.98
C THR A 161 -11.77 -0.99 -3.03
N ASP A 162 -11.88 -1.42 -4.31
CA ASP A 162 -12.17 -0.57 -5.47
C ASP A 162 -11.14 0.55 -5.69
N VAL A 163 -9.99 0.52 -4.98
CA VAL A 163 -8.89 1.48 -5.12
C VAL A 163 -7.74 0.84 -5.89
N VAL A 164 -7.26 1.52 -6.92
CA VAL A 164 -6.04 1.12 -7.65
C VAL A 164 -4.82 1.67 -6.90
N PRO A 165 -4.01 0.82 -6.25
CA PRO A 165 -2.83 1.30 -5.51
C PRO A 165 -1.74 1.73 -6.50
N ARG A 166 -1.10 2.84 -6.20
CA ARG A 166 0.06 3.36 -6.95
C ARG A 166 1.32 2.58 -6.64
#